data_5ddc8b4c4d1deddef877518e79f37c1a
#
_entry.id   5ddc8b4c4d1deddef877518e79f37c1a
#
_cell.length_a   1.000
_cell.length_b   1.000
_cell.length_c   1.000
_cell.angle_alpha   90.00
_cell.angle_beta   90.00
_cell.angle_gamma   90.00
#
_symmetry.space_group_name_H-M   'P 1'
#
loop_
_entity.id
_entity.type
_entity.pdbx_description
1 polymer ?
#
loop_
_entity_poly.entity_id
_entity_poly.type
_entity_poly.pdbx_seq_one_letter_code
_entity_poly.pdbx_strand_id
1 'polypeptide(L)'
;TTYVIPPFIDMVREKSGGRLNITLHYAGELVDYLEVFPSLQANMIQISNTSTLFWRGSLNVGWLQAGNLPPFVCRSLEDFEELYYKRGIDRLIGEGLAERDIHFLGSHSVGNTYFWSKKPINTLDDLKGFKVRFFGAMNDTMEHFGASPVMLPHPETYMAIAMGTLDGSGTAWWLYRDLKLYEVCPYFIGPAWQVPQGMELWVSKKAWDALPDDLKKVVEEATVEFNKTFAKVCDEQEKEMFAKSFKEWGTTYIEWGKDDIDRITKEFSLPFLNKIEQEIGSKDPRVAEGIQIIKQFMKDRGYIN
;
A
#
# COMPACT_ATOMS: atom_id res chain seq x y z
N THR A 1 -2.40 -5.24 -10.89
CA THR A 1 -3.52 -6.17 -10.54
C THR A 1 -3.53 -7.43 -11.40
N THR A 2 -3.04 -7.39 -12.62
CA THR A 2 -3.03 -8.53 -13.55
C THR A 2 -2.23 -9.74 -13.02
N TYR A 3 -1.28 -9.54 -12.12
CA TYR A 3 -0.43 -10.61 -11.58
C TYR A 3 -0.77 -10.98 -10.14
N VAL A 4 -1.51 -10.14 -9.43
CA VAL A 4 -1.75 -10.28 -7.99
C VAL A 4 -2.87 -11.27 -7.69
N ILE A 5 -4.03 -11.10 -8.28
CA ILE A 5 -5.25 -11.79 -7.90
C ILE A 5 -5.46 -13.16 -8.54
N PRO A 6 -5.03 -13.44 -9.79
CA PRO A 6 -5.20 -14.78 -10.36
C PRO A 6 -4.70 -15.93 -9.48
N PRO A 7 -3.51 -15.87 -8.85
CA PRO A 7 -3.07 -16.94 -7.95
C PRO A 7 -4.02 -17.20 -6.77
N PHE A 8 -4.58 -16.15 -6.17
CA PHE A 8 -5.57 -16.30 -5.11
C PHE A 8 -6.85 -17.02 -5.60
N ILE A 9 -7.34 -16.61 -6.78
CA ILE A 9 -8.54 -17.24 -7.39
C ILE A 9 -8.30 -18.71 -7.67
N ASP A 10 -7.13 -19.07 -8.21
CA ASP A 10 -6.77 -20.45 -8.48
C ASP A 10 -6.67 -21.28 -7.19
N MET A 11 -6.05 -20.74 -6.14
CA MET A 11 -5.99 -21.39 -4.82
C MET A 11 -7.40 -21.66 -4.25
N VAL A 12 -8.30 -20.68 -4.30
CA VAL A 12 -9.68 -20.84 -3.83
C VAL A 12 -10.41 -21.93 -4.63
N ARG A 13 -10.28 -21.90 -5.95
CA ARG A 13 -10.91 -22.90 -6.83
C ARG A 13 -10.41 -24.32 -6.52
N GLU A 14 -9.09 -24.50 -6.42
CA GLU A 14 -8.48 -25.79 -6.15
C GLU A 14 -8.85 -26.33 -4.77
N LYS A 15 -8.69 -25.53 -3.72
CA LYS A 15 -9.01 -25.92 -2.35
C LYS A 15 -10.50 -26.21 -2.13
N SER A 16 -11.38 -25.52 -2.86
CA SER A 16 -12.83 -25.79 -2.79
C SER A 16 -13.27 -27.00 -3.61
N GLY A 17 -12.36 -27.63 -4.38
CA GLY A 17 -12.73 -28.68 -5.34
C GLY A 17 -13.65 -28.16 -6.46
N GLY A 18 -13.50 -26.90 -6.86
CA GLY A 18 -14.31 -26.23 -7.88
C GLY A 18 -15.69 -25.76 -7.41
N ARG A 19 -16.03 -25.91 -6.11
CA ARG A 19 -17.33 -25.47 -5.59
C ARG A 19 -17.45 -23.96 -5.45
N LEU A 20 -16.33 -23.25 -5.32
CA LEU A 20 -16.27 -21.79 -5.28
C LEU A 20 -15.46 -21.29 -6.46
N ASN A 21 -16.11 -20.52 -7.34
CA ASN A 21 -15.49 -19.91 -8.49
C ASN A 21 -15.59 -18.39 -8.41
N ILE A 22 -14.45 -17.70 -8.53
CA ILE A 22 -14.35 -16.24 -8.51
C ILE A 22 -14.08 -15.79 -9.94
N THR A 23 -14.94 -14.92 -10.47
CA THR A 23 -14.72 -14.28 -11.77
C THR A 23 -13.98 -12.97 -11.59
N LEU A 24 -12.83 -12.84 -12.25
CA LEU A 24 -12.02 -11.63 -12.19
C LEU A 24 -12.57 -10.57 -13.15
N HIS A 25 -12.76 -9.37 -12.62
CA HIS A 25 -13.02 -8.15 -13.37
C HIS A 25 -11.96 -7.10 -13.02
N TYR A 26 -11.52 -6.36 -14.00
CA TYR A 26 -10.53 -5.31 -13.79
C TYR A 26 -11.18 -4.01 -13.33
N ALA A 27 -10.37 -3.12 -12.77
CA ALA A 27 -10.83 -1.81 -12.31
C ALA A 27 -11.49 -1.03 -13.46
N GLY A 28 -12.71 -0.53 -13.22
CA GLY A 28 -13.51 0.20 -14.20
C GLY A 28 -14.42 -0.66 -15.08
N GLU A 29 -14.32 -2.01 -15.04
CA GLU A 29 -15.19 -2.87 -15.86
C GLU A 29 -16.62 -2.98 -15.31
N LEU A 30 -16.77 -3.07 -13.99
CA LEU A 30 -18.07 -3.19 -13.35
C LEU A 30 -18.53 -1.90 -12.68
N VAL A 31 -17.64 -1.24 -11.96
CA VAL A 31 -17.89 -0.02 -11.21
C VAL A 31 -16.64 0.87 -11.22
N ASP A 32 -16.82 2.16 -11.06
CA ASP A 32 -15.71 3.08 -10.87
C ASP A 32 -14.96 2.77 -9.57
N TYR A 33 -13.68 3.11 -9.53
CA TYR A 33 -12.81 2.71 -8.42
C TYR A 33 -13.33 3.17 -7.04
N LEU A 34 -13.84 4.39 -6.94
CA LEU A 34 -14.38 4.93 -5.68
C LEU A 34 -15.77 4.35 -5.32
N GLU A 35 -16.43 3.69 -6.28
CA GLU A 35 -17.72 3.01 -6.07
C GLU A 35 -17.55 1.57 -5.58
N VAL A 36 -16.31 1.05 -5.50
CA VAL A 36 -16.05 -0.33 -5.02
C VAL A 36 -16.60 -0.55 -3.62
N PHE A 37 -16.37 0.37 -2.69
CA PHE A 37 -16.83 0.23 -1.32
C PHE A 37 -18.37 0.18 -1.20
N PRO A 38 -19.14 1.17 -1.70
CA PRO A 38 -20.60 1.08 -1.67
C PRO A 38 -21.13 -0.12 -2.47
N SER A 39 -20.47 -0.56 -3.54
CA SER A 39 -20.89 -1.73 -4.32
C SER A 39 -20.71 -3.05 -3.56
N LEU A 40 -19.67 -3.18 -2.73
CA LEU A 40 -19.51 -4.30 -1.80
C LEU A 40 -20.61 -4.30 -0.73
N GLN A 41 -20.92 -3.13 -0.13
CA GLN A 41 -22.00 -3.00 0.85
C GLN A 41 -23.35 -3.40 0.27
N ALA A 42 -23.62 -2.98 -0.96
CA ALA A 42 -24.83 -3.34 -1.69
C ALA A 42 -24.83 -4.80 -2.24
N ASN A 43 -23.72 -5.54 -2.09
CA ASN A 43 -23.50 -6.85 -2.68
C ASN A 43 -23.65 -6.89 -4.21
N MET A 44 -23.37 -5.77 -4.88
CA MET A 44 -23.28 -5.71 -6.36
C MET A 44 -22.02 -6.41 -6.85
N ILE A 45 -20.92 -6.28 -6.11
CA ILE A 45 -19.71 -7.10 -6.23
C ILE A 45 -19.51 -7.87 -4.93
N GLN A 46 -18.93 -9.08 -4.99
CA GLN A 46 -18.85 -9.96 -3.83
C GLN A 46 -17.50 -9.90 -3.14
N ILE A 47 -16.42 -9.72 -3.91
CA ILE A 47 -15.05 -9.64 -3.40
C ILE A 47 -14.25 -8.60 -4.16
N SER A 48 -13.37 -7.90 -3.50
CA SER A 48 -12.46 -6.93 -4.13
C SER A 48 -11.06 -6.97 -3.51
N ASN A 49 -10.07 -6.78 -4.36
CA ASN A 49 -8.72 -6.41 -3.96
C ASN A 49 -8.61 -4.88 -4.02
N THR A 50 -8.63 -4.24 -2.87
CA THR A 50 -8.69 -2.78 -2.75
C THR A 50 -7.89 -2.30 -1.53
N SER A 51 -8.14 -1.11 -1.02
CA SER A 51 -7.44 -0.58 0.15
C SER A 51 -8.26 0.49 0.85
N THR A 52 -8.37 0.41 2.18
CA THR A 52 -8.97 1.46 3.03
C THR A 52 -8.30 2.83 2.86
N LEU A 53 -7.10 2.87 2.28
CA LEU A 53 -6.37 4.09 1.91
C LEU A 53 -7.28 5.14 1.25
N PHE A 54 -8.14 4.70 0.32
CA PHE A 54 -8.93 5.59 -0.53
C PHE A 54 -10.17 6.14 0.19
N TRP A 55 -10.56 5.52 1.29
CA TRP A 55 -11.75 5.91 2.07
C TRP A 55 -11.40 6.39 3.48
N ARG A 56 -10.14 6.78 3.75
CA ARG A 56 -9.72 7.30 5.06
C ARG A 56 -10.56 8.48 5.56
N GLY A 57 -11.24 9.22 4.67
CA GLY A 57 -12.15 10.30 5.04
C GLY A 57 -13.50 9.82 5.58
N SER A 58 -13.94 8.60 5.24
CA SER A 58 -15.22 8.00 5.66
C SER A 58 -15.05 6.73 6.50
N LEU A 59 -13.85 6.13 6.50
CA LEU A 59 -13.44 4.97 7.28
C LEU A 59 -12.24 5.35 8.14
N ASN A 60 -12.47 5.63 9.43
CA ASN A 60 -11.40 6.06 10.33
C ASN A 60 -10.24 5.05 10.38
N VAL A 61 -10.54 3.74 10.38
CA VAL A 61 -9.51 2.70 10.36
C VAL A 61 -8.61 2.71 9.13
N GLY A 62 -9.03 3.38 8.07
CA GLY A 62 -8.20 3.59 6.88
C GLY A 62 -6.90 4.36 7.17
N TRP A 63 -6.81 5.10 8.27
CA TRP A 63 -5.57 5.73 8.72
C TRP A 63 -4.52 4.72 9.22
N LEU A 64 -4.91 3.49 9.51
CA LEU A 64 -4.01 2.39 9.89
C LEU A 64 -3.47 1.60 8.69
N GLN A 65 -4.01 1.84 7.49
CA GLN A 65 -3.57 1.16 6.28
C GLN A 65 -2.14 1.59 5.90
N ALA A 66 -1.34 0.64 5.43
CA ALA A 66 0.09 0.84 5.17
C ALA A 66 0.40 2.06 4.29
N GLY A 67 -0.42 2.36 3.25
CA GLY A 67 -0.25 3.53 2.39
C GLY A 67 -0.59 4.87 3.06
N ASN A 68 -1.29 4.85 4.20
CA ASN A 68 -1.58 6.02 5.01
C ASN A 68 -0.63 6.18 6.22
N LEU A 69 0.25 5.20 6.45
CA LEU A 69 1.34 5.38 7.39
C LEU A 69 2.46 6.22 6.76
N PRO A 70 3.15 7.04 7.56
CA PRO A 70 4.29 7.79 7.06
C PRO A 70 5.44 6.87 6.63
N PRO A 71 6.40 7.38 5.83
CA PRO A 71 7.55 6.59 5.40
C PRO A 71 8.32 5.98 6.57
N PHE A 72 8.94 4.84 6.31
CA PHE A 72 9.88 4.17 7.21
C PHE A 72 9.30 3.67 8.54
N VAL A 73 7.97 3.58 8.67
CA VAL A 73 7.33 2.86 9.80
C VAL A 73 7.67 1.38 9.73
N CYS A 74 7.49 0.75 8.57
CA CYS A 74 8.02 -0.59 8.29
C CYS A 74 9.21 -0.44 7.34
N ARG A 75 10.28 -1.20 7.58
CA ARG A 75 11.51 -1.19 6.78
C ARG A 75 11.82 -2.54 6.15
N SER A 76 10.99 -3.55 6.44
CA SER A 76 11.08 -4.90 5.88
C SER A 76 9.70 -5.55 5.79
N LEU A 77 9.58 -6.63 5.02
CA LEU A 77 8.38 -7.46 5.00
C LEU A 77 8.10 -8.07 6.38
N GLU A 78 9.13 -8.45 7.13
CA GLU A 78 9.00 -8.95 8.52
C GLU A 78 8.36 -7.91 9.45
N ASP A 79 8.72 -6.63 9.29
CA ASP A 79 8.11 -5.52 10.02
C ASP A 79 6.61 -5.42 9.76
N PHE A 80 6.21 -5.56 8.50
CA PHE A 80 4.81 -5.55 8.13
C PHE A 80 4.05 -6.74 8.73
N GLU A 81 4.59 -7.96 8.60
CA GLU A 81 3.98 -9.16 9.19
C GLU A 81 3.87 -9.05 10.71
N GLU A 82 4.89 -8.53 11.37
CA GLU A 82 4.88 -8.28 12.81
C GLU A 82 3.79 -7.28 13.18
N LEU A 83 3.74 -6.13 12.49
CA LEU A 83 2.82 -5.04 12.82
C LEU A 83 1.36 -5.41 12.50
N TYR A 84 1.10 -5.91 11.30
CA TYR A 84 -0.25 -6.14 10.81
C TYR A 84 -0.85 -7.43 11.35
N TYR A 85 -0.12 -8.55 11.29
CA TYR A 85 -0.66 -9.86 11.64
C TYR A 85 -0.49 -10.21 13.12
N LYS A 86 0.68 -9.88 13.72
CA LYS A 86 0.95 -10.30 15.09
C LYS A 86 0.56 -9.25 16.14
N ARG A 87 0.77 -7.96 15.86
CA ARG A 87 0.37 -6.88 16.78
C ARG A 87 -1.06 -6.40 16.59
N GLY A 88 -1.74 -6.84 15.53
CA GLY A 88 -3.18 -6.72 15.39
C GLY A 88 -3.69 -5.49 14.67
N ILE A 89 -2.89 -4.83 13.81
CA ILE A 89 -3.40 -3.75 12.97
C ILE A 89 -4.50 -4.25 12.04
N ASP A 90 -4.34 -5.46 11.43
CA ASP A 90 -5.37 -6.09 10.60
C ASP A 90 -6.68 -6.34 11.38
N ARG A 91 -6.59 -6.73 12.65
CA ARG A 91 -7.78 -6.89 13.50
C ARG A 91 -8.55 -5.58 13.62
N LEU A 92 -7.85 -4.48 13.91
CA LEU A 92 -8.49 -3.15 14.06
C LEU A 92 -9.12 -2.65 12.77
N ILE A 93 -8.47 -2.88 11.61
CA ILE A 93 -9.01 -2.56 10.29
C ILE A 93 -10.26 -3.42 10.04
N GLY A 94 -10.20 -4.72 10.31
CA GLY A 94 -11.31 -5.65 10.13
C GLY A 94 -12.53 -5.32 10.98
N GLU A 95 -12.33 -4.93 12.24
CA GLU A 95 -13.39 -4.47 13.13
C GLU A 95 -14.12 -3.23 12.58
N GLY A 96 -13.34 -2.26 12.06
CA GLY A 96 -13.93 -1.06 11.45
C GLY A 96 -14.67 -1.33 10.14
N LEU A 97 -14.20 -2.26 9.34
CA LEU A 97 -14.87 -2.69 8.11
C LEU A 97 -16.13 -3.51 8.39
N ALA A 98 -16.13 -4.34 9.45
CA ALA A 98 -17.29 -5.14 9.84
C ALA A 98 -18.50 -4.28 10.22
N GLU A 99 -18.29 -3.12 10.84
CA GLU A 99 -19.35 -2.12 11.13
C GLU A 99 -19.96 -1.50 9.86
N ARG A 100 -19.31 -1.72 8.72
CA ARG A 100 -19.70 -1.17 7.43
C ARG A 100 -20.07 -2.27 6.43
N ASP A 101 -20.53 -3.41 6.91
CA ASP A 101 -21.00 -4.56 6.12
C ASP A 101 -19.94 -5.16 5.18
N ILE A 102 -18.68 -5.07 5.56
CA ILE A 102 -17.53 -5.65 4.85
C ILE A 102 -16.89 -6.73 5.75
N HIS A 103 -16.69 -7.92 5.21
CA HIS A 103 -15.82 -8.92 5.80
C HIS A 103 -14.40 -8.74 5.27
N PHE A 104 -13.46 -8.55 6.20
CA PHE A 104 -12.04 -8.32 5.90
C PHE A 104 -11.29 -9.64 5.95
N LEU A 105 -10.64 -10.03 4.86
CA LEU A 105 -9.83 -11.25 4.80
C LEU A 105 -8.39 -11.03 5.23
N GLY A 106 -7.87 -9.80 5.10
CA GLY A 106 -6.52 -9.44 5.51
C GLY A 106 -5.83 -8.48 4.56
N SER A 107 -4.76 -7.87 5.07
CA SER A 107 -3.81 -7.10 4.27
C SER A 107 -2.79 -8.03 3.61
N HIS A 108 -2.27 -7.61 2.47
CA HIS A 108 -1.19 -8.32 1.79
C HIS A 108 -0.21 -7.34 1.11
N SER A 109 1.01 -7.81 0.91
CA SER A 109 2.05 -7.07 0.20
C SER A 109 1.79 -7.07 -1.31
N VAL A 110 2.03 -5.94 -1.97
CA VAL A 110 2.11 -5.84 -3.43
C VAL A 110 3.47 -5.29 -3.89
N GLY A 111 4.50 -5.50 -3.08
CA GLY A 111 5.85 -4.99 -3.29
C GLY A 111 6.11 -3.67 -2.60
N ASN A 112 7.31 -3.16 -2.76
CA ASN A 112 7.74 -1.94 -2.09
C ASN A 112 7.46 -0.70 -2.94
N THR A 113 7.27 0.44 -2.25
CA THR A 113 7.12 1.75 -2.90
C THR A 113 8.45 2.48 -2.91
N TYR A 114 8.79 2.96 -4.08
CA TYR A 114 10.01 3.74 -4.31
C TYR A 114 9.68 5.08 -4.94
N PHE A 115 10.70 5.92 -5.02
CA PHE A 115 10.61 7.23 -5.63
C PHE A 115 11.53 7.30 -6.86
N TRP A 116 10.99 7.73 -7.99
CA TRP A 116 11.71 7.92 -9.25
C TRP A 116 11.67 9.37 -9.69
N SER A 117 12.78 9.85 -10.26
CA SER A 117 12.98 11.24 -10.56
C SER A 117 13.65 11.49 -11.92
N LYS A 118 13.28 12.60 -12.57
CA LYS A 118 13.96 13.10 -13.79
C LYS A 118 15.36 13.63 -13.52
N LYS A 119 15.62 14.11 -12.31
CA LYS A 119 16.89 14.71 -11.86
C LYS A 119 17.36 14.04 -10.57
N PRO A 120 18.64 14.07 -10.26
CA PRO A 120 19.14 13.50 -9.01
C PRO A 120 18.51 14.22 -7.81
N ILE A 121 18.07 13.46 -6.83
CA ILE A 121 17.59 13.89 -5.51
C ILE A 121 18.50 13.22 -4.50
N ASN A 122 19.58 13.88 -4.12
CA ASN A 122 20.63 13.31 -3.29
C ASN A 122 20.29 13.37 -1.80
N THR A 123 19.50 14.36 -1.42
CA THR A 123 19.12 14.61 -0.03
C THR A 123 17.64 15.04 0.06
N LEU A 124 17.13 15.05 1.25
CA LEU A 124 15.76 15.52 1.55
C LEU A 124 15.53 16.98 1.13
N ASP A 125 16.57 17.82 1.18
CA ASP A 125 16.46 19.24 0.83
C ASP A 125 16.28 19.47 -0.69
N ASP A 126 16.65 18.50 -1.54
CA ASP A 126 16.44 18.56 -2.99
C ASP A 126 14.96 18.43 -3.39
N LEU A 127 14.07 18.08 -2.43
CA LEU A 127 12.63 18.00 -2.66
C LEU A 127 11.96 19.37 -2.82
N LYS A 128 12.60 20.49 -2.43
CA LYS A 128 12.01 21.82 -2.50
C LYS A 128 11.62 22.19 -3.93
N GLY A 129 10.32 22.47 -4.12
CA GLY A 129 9.75 22.82 -5.42
C GLY A 129 9.61 21.65 -6.39
N PHE A 130 9.89 20.41 -5.97
CA PHE A 130 9.77 19.22 -6.78
C PHE A 130 8.30 18.83 -6.99
N LYS A 131 7.87 18.68 -8.22
CA LYS A 131 6.51 18.27 -8.57
C LYS A 131 6.44 16.75 -8.68
N VAL A 132 5.73 16.11 -7.79
CA VAL A 132 5.75 14.65 -7.70
C VAL A 132 4.34 14.05 -7.60
N ARG A 133 4.15 12.92 -8.25
CA ARG A 133 2.96 12.09 -8.04
C ARG A 133 3.23 11.10 -6.92
N PHE A 134 2.45 11.18 -5.85
CA PHE A 134 2.48 10.22 -4.77
C PHE A 134 1.05 9.89 -4.30
N PHE A 135 0.88 9.24 -3.14
CA PHE A 135 -0.43 8.89 -2.56
C PHE A 135 -0.34 8.83 -1.02
N GLY A 136 -1.50 8.86 -0.36
CA GLY A 136 -1.61 8.68 1.09
C GLY A 136 -0.70 9.62 1.88
N ALA A 137 -0.10 9.12 2.96
CA ALA A 137 0.82 9.88 3.80
C ALA A 137 2.12 10.28 3.09
N MET A 138 2.42 9.68 1.92
CA MET A 138 3.57 10.10 1.12
C MET A 138 3.36 11.51 0.55
N ASN A 139 2.14 11.87 0.15
CA ASN A 139 1.82 13.25 -0.27
C ASN A 139 2.06 14.23 0.88
N ASP A 140 1.54 13.91 2.07
CA ASP A 140 1.70 14.75 3.26
C ASP A 140 3.20 14.92 3.60
N THR A 141 4.01 13.84 3.44
CA THR A 141 5.46 13.88 3.65
C THR A 141 6.15 14.79 2.63
N MET A 142 5.84 14.62 1.33
CA MET A 142 6.43 15.41 0.26
C MET A 142 6.13 16.89 0.43
N GLU A 143 4.89 17.24 0.77
CA GLU A 143 4.47 18.62 1.03
C GLU A 143 5.21 19.22 2.22
N HIS A 144 5.38 18.46 3.31
CA HIS A 144 6.11 18.90 4.50
C HIS A 144 7.55 19.31 4.19
N PHE A 145 8.23 18.60 3.28
CA PHE A 145 9.60 18.88 2.87
C PHE A 145 9.69 19.80 1.62
N GLY A 146 8.59 20.49 1.29
CA GLY A 146 8.56 21.56 0.29
C GLY A 146 8.41 21.11 -1.15
N ALA A 147 8.09 19.82 -1.39
CA ALA A 147 7.66 19.37 -2.71
C ALA A 147 6.19 19.76 -2.97
N SER A 148 5.77 19.63 -4.22
CA SER A 148 4.40 19.89 -4.66
C SER A 148 3.78 18.57 -5.14
N PRO A 149 3.11 17.80 -4.27
CA PRO A 149 2.47 16.55 -4.66
C PRO A 149 1.24 16.82 -5.54
N VAL A 150 1.07 15.98 -6.55
CA VAL A 150 -0.06 16.01 -7.47
C VAL A 150 -0.69 14.63 -7.55
N MET A 151 -1.99 14.54 -7.34
CA MET A 151 -2.73 13.30 -7.50
C MET A 151 -3.22 13.18 -8.95
N LEU A 152 -2.79 12.14 -9.64
CA LEU A 152 -3.31 11.77 -10.96
C LEU A 152 -3.31 10.24 -11.13
N PRO A 153 -4.16 9.71 -12.03
CA PRO A 153 -4.19 8.29 -12.35
C PRO A 153 -2.84 7.78 -12.85
N HIS A 154 -2.49 6.55 -12.49
CA HIS A 154 -1.20 5.96 -12.88
C HIS A 154 -0.91 5.99 -14.39
N PRO A 155 -1.87 5.71 -15.31
CA PRO A 155 -1.60 5.76 -16.74
C PRO A 155 -1.17 7.14 -17.27
N GLU A 156 -1.55 8.22 -16.59
CA GLU A 156 -1.22 9.59 -16.97
C GLU A 156 0.19 10.01 -16.52
N THR A 157 0.82 9.26 -15.60
CA THR A 157 2.09 9.61 -14.95
C THR A 157 3.22 9.75 -15.97
N TYR A 158 3.34 8.83 -16.94
CA TYR A 158 4.40 8.87 -17.94
C TYR A 158 4.34 10.18 -18.76
N MET A 159 3.18 10.52 -19.29
CA MET A 159 3.00 11.73 -20.11
C MET A 159 3.22 13.01 -19.29
N ALA A 160 2.72 13.05 -18.05
CA ALA A 160 2.92 14.19 -17.16
C ALA A 160 4.40 14.46 -16.88
N ILE A 161 5.21 13.41 -16.70
CA ILE A 161 6.65 13.53 -16.52
C ILE A 161 7.35 13.90 -17.84
N ALA A 162 7.00 13.25 -18.94
CA ALA A 162 7.60 13.52 -20.26
C ALA A 162 7.38 14.98 -20.68
N MET A 163 6.19 15.53 -20.45
CA MET A 163 5.85 16.93 -20.76
C MET A 163 6.37 17.95 -19.72
N GLY A 164 6.99 17.50 -18.62
CA GLY A 164 7.53 18.38 -17.58
C GLY A 164 6.50 18.96 -16.62
N THR A 165 5.27 18.45 -16.60
CA THR A 165 4.25 18.79 -15.60
C THR A 165 4.60 18.20 -14.23
N LEU A 166 5.25 17.04 -14.23
CA LEU A 166 5.82 16.38 -13.05
C LEU A 166 7.33 16.21 -13.23
N ASP A 167 8.04 16.17 -12.11
CA ASP A 167 9.47 15.90 -12.01
C ASP A 167 9.78 14.46 -11.61
N GLY A 168 8.77 13.72 -11.09
CA GLY A 168 8.94 12.35 -10.66
C GLY A 168 7.66 11.71 -10.16
N SER A 169 7.76 10.46 -9.71
CA SER A 169 6.64 9.69 -9.18
C SER A 169 7.11 8.72 -8.10
N GLY A 170 6.27 8.51 -7.09
CA GLY A 170 6.42 7.42 -6.14
C GLY A 170 5.31 6.39 -6.32
N THR A 171 5.71 5.13 -6.45
CA THR A 171 4.77 4.03 -6.63
C THR A 171 5.44 2.68 -6.39
N ALA A 172 4.69 1.57 -6.54
CA ALA A 172 5.25 0.24 -6.51
C ALA A 172 6.20 0.00 -7.70
N TRP A 173 7.25 -0.76 -7.46
CA TRP A 173 8.32 -1.04 -8.44
C TRP A 173 7.81 -1.58 -9.78
N TRP A 174 6.75 -2.39 -9.79
CA TRP A 174 6.19 -2.96 -11.02
C TRP A 174 5.55 -1.92 -11.92
N LEU A 175 5.01 -0.80 -11.37
CA LEU A 175 4.49 0.31 -12.17
C LEU A 175 5.62 1.09 -12.87
N TYR A 176 6.81 1.15 -12.28
CA TYR A 176 7.99 1.73 -12.94
C TYR A 176 8.31 1.02 -14.25
N ARG A 177 8.25 -0.32 -14.23
CA ARG A 177 8.43 -1.16 -15.40
C ARG A 177 7.25 -1.05 -16.37
N ASP A 178 6.04 -1.27 -15.90
CA ASP A 178 4.85 -1.43 -16.74
C ASP A 178 4.43 -0.12 -17.43
N LEU A 179 4.65 1.01 -16.79
CA LEU A 179 4.44 2.35 -17.36
C LEU A 179 5.70 2.90 -18.06
N LYS A 180 6.78 2.12 -18.15
CA LYS A 180 8.06 2.52 -18.75
C LYS A 180 8.62 3.83 -18.16
N LEU A 181 8.41 4.08 -16.87
CA LEU A 181 8.86 5.31 -16.22
C LEU A 181 10.40 5.45 -16.26
N TYR A 182 11.14 4.37 -16.47
CA TYR A 182 12.58 4.39 -16.65
C TYR A 182 13.04 5.23 -17.87
N GLU A 183 12.19 5.42 -18.87
CA GLU A 183 12.50 6.26 -20.03
C GLU A 183 12.50 7.77 -19.69
N VAL A 184 11.76 8.17 -18.67
CA VAL A 184 11.54 9.57 -18.28
C VAL A 184 12.04 9.90 -16.86
N CYS A 185 12.33 8.90 -16.05
CA CYS A 185 12.86 9.01 -14.68
C CYS A 185 14.08 8.09 -14.51
N PRO A 186 15.28 8.52 -14.95
CA PRO A 186 16.48 7.70 -14.89
C PRO A 186 17.07 7.57 -13.48
N TYR A 187 16.58 8.34 -12.50
CA TYR A 187 17.06 8.27 -11.13
C TYR A 187 16.06 7.52 -10.25
N PHE A 188 16.58 6.55 -9.54
CA PHE A 188 15.87 5.72 -8.60
C PHE A 188 16.34 6.06 -7.18
N ILE A 189 15.42 6.54 -6.35
CA ILE A 189 15.73 7.05 -5.01
C ILE A 189 15.30 6.01 -3.97
N GLY A 190 16.25 5.53 -3.20
CA GLY A 190 16.07 4.59 -2.10
C GLY A 190 16.57 5.14 -0.76
N PRO A 191 16.39 4.36 0.30
CA PRO A 191 15.71 3.05 0.34
C PRO A 191 14.21 3.15 0.03
N ALA A 192 13.51 2.00 -0.02
CA ALA A 192 12.05 1.99 -0.19
C ALA A 192 11.37 2.85 0.88
N TRP A 193 10.47 3.74 0.44
CA TRP A 193 9.76 4.67 1.33
C TRP A 193 8.64 3.99 2.09
N GLN A 194 8.07 2.94 1.52
CA GLN A 194 7.04 2.12 2.13
C GLN A 194 7.33 0.64 1.86
N VAL A 195 7.40 -0.15 2.90
CA VAL A 195 7.76 -1.57 2.87
C VAL A 195 6.76 -2.38 3.68
N PRO A 196 5.92 -3.17 3.01
CA PRO A 196 5.53 -3.08 1.62
C PRO A 196 4.44 -2.04 1.39
N GLN A 197 4.10 -1.80 0.13
CA GLN A 197 2.80 -1.24 -0.20
C GLN A 197 1.75 -2.31 0.10
N GLY A 198 0.83 -1.99 1.02
CA GLY A 198 -0.24 -2.90 1.41
C GLY A 198 -1.49 -2.72 0.54
N MET A 199 -2.09 -3.84 0.17
CA MET A 199 -3.46 -3.93 -0.35
C MET A 199 -4.28 -4.85 0.54
N GLU A 200 -5.56 -4.94 0.31
CA GLU A 200 -6.51 -5.61 1.19
C GLU A 200 -7.51 -6.44 0.39
N LEU A 201 -7.91 -7.58 0.91
CA LEU A 201 -9.00 -8.39 0.37
C LEU A 201 -10.27 -8.18 1.20
N TRP A 202 -11.31 -7.67 0.54
CA TRP A 202 -12.61 -7.38 1.13
C TRP A 202 -13.70 -8.24 0.50
N VAL A 203 -14.61 -8.73 1.32
CA VAL A 203 -15.79 -9.49 0.88
C VAL A 203 -17.04 -8.76 1.35
N SER A 204 -18.05 -8.65 0.50
CA SER A 204 -19.39 -8.23 0.94
C SER A 204 -19.83 -9.11 2.10
N LYS A 205 -20.24 -8.51 3.22
CA LYS A 205 -20.72 -9.28 4.38
C LYS A 205 -21.87 -10.22 4.02
N LYS A 206 -22.77 -9.76 3.14
CA LYS A 206 -23.89 -10.58 2.65
C LYS A 206 -23.41 -11.80 1.88
N ALA A 207 -22.41 -11.66 1.02
CA ALA A 207 -21.83 -12.78 0.29
C ALA A 207 -21.08 -13.74 1.23
N TRP A 208 -20.32 -13.20 2.19
CA TRP A 208 -19.60 -13.98 3.18
C TRP A 208 -20.53 -14.82 4.06
N ASP A 209 -21.58 -14.19 4.60
CA ASP A 209 -22.53 -14.85 5.48
C ASP A 209 -23.31 -15.97 4.77
N ALA A 210 -23.49 -15.85 3.45
CA ALA A 210 -24.14 -16.87 2.62
C ALA A 210 -23.26 -18.10 2.31
N LEU A 211 -21.93 -18.00 2.52
CA LEU A 211 -21.04 -19.14 2.30
C LEU A 211 -21.22 -20.21 3.40
N PRO A 212 -21.22 -21.50 3.04
CA PRO A 212 -21.04 -22.58 3.99
C PRO A 212 -19.72 -22.46 4.76
N ASP A 213 -19.69 -22.90 6.01
CA ASP A 213 -18.54 -22.74 6.90
C ASP A 213 -17.26 -23.40 6.37
N ASP A 214 -17.39 -24.53 5.69
CA ASP A 214 -16.26 -25.20 5.05
C ASP A 214 -15.68 -24.38 3.90
N LEU A 215 -16.49 -23.61 3.15
CA LEU A 215 -16.02 -22.72 2.10
C LEU A 215 -15.43 -21.43 2.67
N LYS A 216 -15.97 -20.90 3.78
CA LYS A 216 -15.33 -19.78 4.52
C LYS A 216 -13.92 -20.16 4.92
N LYS A 217 -13.74 -21.35 5.52
CA LYS A 217 -12.43 -21.87 5.90
C LYS A 217 -11.48 -22.01 4.70
N VAL A 218 -11.97 -22.47 3.56
CA VAL A 218 -11.18 -22.55 2.31
C VAL A 218 -10.68 -21.17 1.89
N VAL A 219 -11.52 -20.14 1.93
CA VAL A 219 -11.15 -18.77 1.55
C VAL A 219 -10.10 -18.19 2.52
N GLU A 220 -10.29 -18.40 3.83
CA GLU A 220 -9.36 -17.96 4.87
C GLU A 220 -7.98 -18.64 4.70
N GLU A 221 -7.95 -19.97 4.52
CA GLU A 221 -6.70 -20.72 4.28
C GLU A 221 -6.00 -20.28 2.98
N ALA A 222 -6.77 -20.06 1.91
CA ALA A 222 -6.23 -19.55 0.64
C ALA A 222 -5.65 -18.15 0.82
N THR A 223 -6.28 -17.28 1.62
CA THR A 223 -5.77 -15.95 1.92
C THR A 223 -4.43 -16.00 2.64
N VAL A 224 -4.31 -16.83 3.67
CA VAL A 224 -3.04 -16.99 4.43
C VAL A 224 -1.92 -17.52 3.53
N GLU A 225 -2.21 -18.52 2.70
CA GLU A 225 -1.24 -19.08 1.77
C GLU A 225 -0.85 -18.09 0.68
N PHE A 226 -1.82 -17.39 0.12
CA PHE A 226 -1.62 -16.33 -0.86
C PHE A 226 -0.70 -15.24 -0.31
N ASN A 227 -0.97 -14.71 0.88
CA ASN A 227 -0.17 -13.65 1.48
C ASN A 227 1.30 -14.04 1.61
N LYS A 228 1.59 -15.26 2.06
CA LYS A 228 2.95 -15.78 2.21
C LYS A 228 3.66 -16.01 0.87
N THR A 229 2.95 -16.60 -0.08
CA THR A 229 3.52 -16.97 -1.38
C THR A 229 3.74 -15.74 -2.24
N PHE A 230 2.75 -14.87 -2.28
CA PHE A 230 2.79 -13.67 -3.13
C PHE A 230 3.84 -12.67 -2.68
N ALA A 231 4.04 -12.50 -1.37
CA ALA A 231 5.11 -11.63 -0.84
C ALA A 231 6.50 -12.06 -1.33
N LYS A 232 6.76 -13.38 -1.37
CA LYS A 232 8.03 -13.92 -1.91
C LYS A 232 8.16 -13.66 -3.41
N VAL A 233 7.10 -13.88 -4.17
CA VAL A 233 7.10 -13.58 -5.61
C VAL A 233 7.36 -12.10 -5.87
N CYS A 234 6.78 -11.21 -5.10
CA CYS A 234 7.06 -9.78 -5.20
C CYS A 234 8.54 -9.45 -4.93
N ASP A 235 9.13 -10.02 -3.88
CA ASP A 235 10.53 -9.80 -3.52
C ASP A 235 11.51 -10.32 -4.60
N GLU A 236 11.24 -11.49 -5.16
CA GLU A 236 12.05 -12.06 -6.25
C GLU A 236 11.96 -11.22 -7.53
N GLN A 237 10.76 -10.84 -7.94
CA GLN A 237 10.55 -10.00 -9.12
C GLN A 237 11.12 -8.59 -8.93
N GLU A 238 11.07 -8.06 -7.73
CA GLU A 238 11.68 -6.76 -7.41
C GLU A 238 13.19 -6.81 -7.58
N LYS A 239 13.86 -7.83 -7.07
CA LYS A 239 15.31 -8.04 -7.25
C LYS A 239 15.70 -8.19 -8.73
N GLU A 240 14.91 -8.93 -9.51
CA GLU A 240 15.11 -9.07 -10.94
C GLU A 240 14.95 -7.72 -11.66
N MET A 241 13.90 -6.96 -11.34
CA MET A 241 13.65 -5.64 -11.90
C MET A 241 14.80 -4.68 -11.60
N PHE A 242 15.32 -4.67 -10.36
CA PHE A 242 16.47 -3.84 -9.99
C PHE A 242 17.69 -4.19 -10.82
N ALA A 243 18.06 -5.47 -10.89
CA ALA A 243 19.20 -5.91 -11.68
C ALA A 243 19.08 -5.48 -13.15
N LYS A 244 17.87 -5.58 -13.71
CA LYS A 244 17.56 -5.17 -15.08
C LYS A 244 17.59 -3.65 -15.25
N SER A 245 17.04 -2.89 -14.33
CA SER A 245 16.96 -1.44 -14.42
C SER A 245 18.34 -0.78 -14.47
N PHE A 246 19.28 -1.25 -13.68
CA PHE A 246 20.65 -0.73 -13.68
C PHE A 246 21.44 -1.18 -14.91
N LYS A 247 21.24 -2.39 -15.36
CA LYS A 247 22.02 -2.97 -16.47
C LYS A 247 21.51 -2.60 -17.86
N GLU A 248 20.19 -2.60 -18.05
CA GLU A 248 19.57 -2.47 -19.36
C GLU A 248 18.90 -1.11 -19.58
N TRP A 249 18.35 -0.47 -18.52
CA TRP A 249 17.62 0.78 -18.67
C TRP A 249 18.43 2.01 -18.28
N GLY A 250 19.69 1.84 -17.86
CA GLY A 250 20.58 2.94 -17.51
C GLY A 250 20.14 3.74 -16.28
N THR A 251 19.36 3.12 -15.40
CA THR A 251 18.88 3.76 -14.16
C THR A 251 20.03 3.97 -13.19
N THR A 252 20.10 5.15 -12.57
CA THR A 252 21.06 5.47 -11.51
C THR A 252 20.38 5.38 -10.16
N TYR A 253 20.92 4.55 -9.25
CA TYR A 253 20.43 4.44 -7.88
C TYR A 253 21.08 5.52 -7.01
N ILE A 254 20.25 6.23 -6.25
CA ILE A 254 20.67 7.18 -5.21
C ILE A 254 20.08 6.70 -3.90
N GLU A 255 20.92 6.34 -2.96
CA GLU A 255 20.50 5.90 -1.64
C GLU A 255 20.63 7.06 -0.64
N TRP A 256 19.54 7.40 0.00
CA TRP A 256 19.56 8.37 1.09
C TRP A 256 20.18 7.78 2.34
N GLY A 257 20.97 8.61 3.00
CA GLY A 257 21.63 8.22 4.23
C GLY A 257 20.70 8.15 5.43
N LYS A 258 21.22 7.59 6.52
CA LYS A 258 20.47 7.48 7.78
C LYS A 258 19.97 8.84 8.28
N ASP A 259 20.74 9.91 8.07
CA ASP A 259 20.37 11.26 8.54
C ASP A 259 19.08 11.77 7.90
N ASP A 260 18.89 11.56 6.59
CA ASP A 260 17.64 11.96 5.91
C ASP A 260 16.45 11.12 6.38
N ILE A 261 16.64 9.81 6.59
CA ILE A 261 15.61 8.90 7.12
C ILE A 261 15.22 9.30 8.55
N ASP A 262 16.20 9.60 9.40
CA ASP A 262 15.97 10.03 10.77
C ASP A 262 15.27 11.40 10.82
N ARG A 263 15.61 12.32 9.91
CA ARG A 263 14.89 13.60 9.75
C ARG A 263 13.42 13.38 9.39
N ILE A 264 13.11 12.54 8.40
CA ILE A 264 11.72 12.21 8.05
C ILE A 264 10.99 11.63 9.26
N THR A 265 11.62 10.69 9.96
CA THR A 265 11.01 10.06 11.14
C THR A 265 10.71 11.08 12.23
N LYS A 266 11.66 11.96 12.54
CA LYS A 266 11.57 12.93 13.64
C LYS A 266 10.70 14.14 13.29
N GLU A 267 10.91 14.73 12.09
CA GLU A 267 10.29 15.99 11.71
C GLU A 267 8.87 15.79 11.17
N PHE A 268 8.60 14.61 10.56
CA PHE A 268 7.30 14.31 9.97
C PHE A 268 6.61 13.10 10.60
N SER A 269 7.21 11.90 10.60
CA SER A 269 6.47 10.67 10.89
C SER A 269 5.88 10.64 12.30
N LEU A 270 6.65 10.98 13.33
CA LEU A 270 6.16 11.02 14.69
C LEU A 270 5.11 12.13 14.94
N PRO A 271 5.33 13.39 14.51
CA PRO A 271 4.31 14.42 14.59
C PRO A 271 3.02 14.06 13.85
N PHE A 272 3.13 13.44 12.68
CA PHE A 272 1.99 12.98 11.89
C PHE A 272 1.19 11.90 12.64
N LEU A 273 1.84 10.86 13.16
CA LEU A 273 1.18 9.83 13.99
C LEU A 273 0.50 10.43 15.21
N ASN A 274 1.13 11.39 15.89
CA ASN A 274 0.54 12.09 17.03
C ASN A 274 -0.73 12.87 16.63
N LYS A 275 -0.68 13.55 15.48
CA LYS A 275 -1.83 14.26 14.94
C LYS A 275 -3.00 13.32 14.65
N ILE A 276 -2.75 12.19 13.96
CA ILE A 276 -3.77 11.20 13.66
C ILE A 276 -4.39 10.62 14.93
N GLU A 277 -3.57 10.31 15.93
CA GLU A 277 -4.06 9.83 17.23
C GLU A 277 -4.99 10.85 17.91
N GLN A 278 -4.64 12.12 17.90
CA GLN A 278 -5.45 13.18 18.50
C GLN A 278 -6.74 13.47 17.72
N GLU A 279 -6.65 13.62 16.40
CA GLU A 279 -7.76 14.06 15.57
C GLU A 279 -8.75 12.93 15.21
N ILE A 280 -8.22 11.74 14.92
CA ILE A 280 -8.99 10.59 14.47
C ILE A 280 -9.19 9.59 15.60
N GLY A 281 -8.14 9.32 16.39
CA GLY A 281 -8.22 8.44 17.56
C GLY A 281 -9.23 8.92 18.61
N SER A 282 -9.46 10.23 18.73
CA SER A 282 -10.54 10.78 19.56
C SER A 282 -11.95 10.41 19.09
N LYS A 283 -12.12 10.07 17.82
CA LYS A 283 -13.39 9.71 17.20
C LYS A 283 -13.56 8.19 17.07
N ASP A 284 -12.45 7.46 16.97
CA ASP A 284 -12.44 6.00 16.82
C ASP A 284 -11.31 5.40 17.69
N PRO A 285 -11.65 4.73 18.81
CA PRO A 285 -10.66 4.15 19.73
C PRO A 285 -9.72 3.15 19.05
N ARG A 286 -10.15 2.47 17.98
CA ARG A 286 -9.31 1.54 17.21
C ARG A 286 -8.14 2.25 16.56
N VAL A 287 -8.35 3.47 16.08
CA VAL A 287 -7.25 4.29 15.53
C VAL A 287 -6.27 4.70 16.61
N ALA A 288 -6.76 5.12 17.78
CA ALA A 288 -5.89 5.43 18.92
C ALA A 288 -5.05 4.22 19.34
N GLU A 289 -5.69 3.05 19.52
CA GLU A 289 -5.01 1.78 19.82
C GLU A 289 -3.97 1.44 18.73
N GLY A 290 -4.35 1.51 17.46
CA GLY A 290 -3.46 1.20 16.33
C GLY A 290 -2.24 2.12 16.28
N ILE A 291 -2.41 3.42 16.49
CA ILE A 291 -1.27 4.36 16.53
C ILE A 291 -0.34 4.08 17.72
N GLN A 292 -0.87 3.70 18.88
CA GLN A 292 -0.04 3.27 20.01
C GLN A 292 0.75 2.00 19.71
N ILE A 293 0.11 1.00 19.08
CA ILE A 293 0.78 -0.22 18.61
C ILE A 293 1.93 0.14 17.64
N ILE A 294 1.67 1.02 16.67
CA ILE A 294 2.68 1.47 15.70
C ILE A 294 3.86 2.15 16.38
N LYS A 295 3.61 3.09 17.29
CA LYS A 295 4.67 3.78 18.03
C LYS A 295 5.50 2.81 18.89
N GLN A 296 4.84 1.88 19.59
CA GLN A 296 5.54 0.87 20.38
C GLN A 296 6.38 -0.05 19.49
N PHE A 297 5.83 -0.48 18.34
CA PHE A 297 6.57 -1.25 17.36
C PHE A 297 7.84 -0.52 16.88
N MET A 298 7.72 0.77 16.54
CA MET A 298 8.86 1.58 16.10
C MET A 298 9.94 1.70 17.20
N LYS A 299 9.54 1.78 18.48
CA LYS A 299 10.47 1.75 19.62
C LYS A 299 11.17 0.40 19.75
N ASP A 300 10.41 -0.69 19.70
CA ASP A 300 10.95 -2.05 19.84
C ASP A 300 11.95 -2.39 18.72
N ARG A 301 11.76 -1.81 17.53
CA ARG A 301 12.69 -1.93 16.40
C ARG A 301 13.85 -0.94 16.45
N GLY A 302 13.87 0.00 17.42
CA GLY A 302 14.91 1.03 17.51
C GLY A 302 14.83 2.08 16.38
N TYR A 303 13.67 2.27 15.77
CA TYR A 303 13.45 3.29 14.72
C TYR A 303 13.18 4.66 15.33
N ILE A 304 12.74 4.69 16.56
CA ILE A 304 12.57 5.88 17.42
C ILE A 304 13.03 5.58 18.84
N ASN A 305 13.32 6.63 19.60
CA ASN A 305 13.72 6.56 21.03
C ASN A 305 12.51 6.37 21.96
#